data_a57f43de0bc49faf62f3037f23ac3740
#
_entry.id   a57f43de0bc49faf62f3037f23ac3740
#
_cell.length_a   1.000
_cell.length_b   1.000
_cell.length_c   1.000
_cell.angle_alpha   90.00
_cell.angle_beta   90.00
_cell.angle_gamma   90.00
#
_symmetry.space_group_name_H-M   'P 1'
#
loop_
_entity.id
_entity.type
_entity.pdbx_description
1 polymer ?
#
loop_
_entity_poly.entity_id
_entity_poly.type
_entity_poly.pdbx_seq_one_letter_code
_entity_poly.pdbx_strand_id
1 'polypeptide(L)'
;MPQFKLKDGRELEIADNGINSESAIVFHHGTPGHASSWSDWLESAASAGIRAIAYSRAGYGTSDRNPGRSVINVNSDIAQVLDAKNITKFVSIGWSGGGPHCLANTFEPRNVGAISLAGVGAFGVDDLDFLEGMGPENHDEFGAALKGEAVIDQWMNENAGPMKSVTGSDIIEAFGGLIGDADKAVLEGGEADAMAASMRSALAVSFDGWIDDDLVFVKKWGFELESITKPVFLWQGDDDFMVPHAHSYWLEKHIPTATLTFKPGEGHISIGVKYREEILAQAQGLLK
;
A
#
# COMPACT_ATOMS: atom_id res chain seq x y z
N MET A 1 -5.61 11.62 13.48
CA MET A 1 -6.80 10.97 12.90
C MET A 1 -7.63 10.28 13.99
N PRO A 2 -8.93 9.96 13.79
CA PRO A 2 -9.71 9.16 14.74
C PRO A 2 -9.08 7.78 14.96
N GLN A 3 -9.16 7.29 16.20
CA GLN A 3 -8.70 5.95 16.58
C GLN A 3 -9.87 4.97 16.60
N PHE A 4 -9.61 3.76 16.13
CA PHE A 4 -10.54 2.64 16.17
C PHE A 4 -9.97 1.52 17.04
N LYS A 5 -10.68 1.15 18.10
CA LYS A 5 -10.25 0.11 19.02
C LYS A 5 -10.65 -1.28 18.54
N LEU A 6 -9.65 -2.14 18.32
CA LEU A 6 -9.82 -3.54 17.98
C LEU A 6 -10.17 -4.39 19.21
N LYS A 7 -10.72 -5.58 18.97
CA LYS A 7 -11.12 -6.54 20.05
C LYS A 7 -9.93 -7.06 20.86
N ASP A 8 -8.73 -7.08 20.29
CA ASP A 8 -7.50 -7.47 20.96
C ASP A 8 -6.89 -6.32 21.80
N GLY A 9 -7.50 -5.17 21.78
CA GLY A 9 -7.12 -3.98 22.54
C GLY A 9 -6.26 -2.99 21.78
N ARG A 10 -5.70 -3.36 20.61
CA ARG A 10 -4.95 -2.43 19.73
C ARG A 10 -5.87 -1.33 19.21
N GLU A 11 -5.28 -0.19 18.91
CA GLU A 11 -5.93 0.96 18.26
C GLU A 11 -5.34 1.18 16.87
N LEU A 12 -6.19 1.50 15.90
CA LEU A 12 -5.80 1.85 14.53
C LEU A 12 -6.27 3.26 14.19
N GLU A 13 -5.43 4.05 13.54
CA GLU A 13 -5.84 5.29 12.90
C GLU A 13 -6.69 5.01 11.67
N ILE A 14 -7.84 5.68 11.57
CA ILE A 14 -8.78 5.53 10.46
C ILE A 14 -9.18 6.89 9.92
N ALA A 15 -9.22 7.02 8.59
CA ALA A 15 -9.86 8.10 7.86
C ALA A 15 -11.08 7.54 7.11
N ASP A 16 -12.25 8.17 7.28
CA ASP A 16 -13.52 7.82 6.62
C ASP A 16 -14.04 9.10 5.97
N ASN A 17 -14.39 9.08 4.69
CA ASN A 17 -14.86 10.26 3.97
C ASN A 17 -16.31 10.67 4.32
N GLY A 18 -16.98 9.92 5.21
CA GLY A 18 -18.27 10.27 5.78
C GLY A 18 -19.48 10.00 4.88
N ILE A 19 -19.30 9.44 3.69
CA ILE A 19 -20.41 9.04 2.82
C ILE A 19 -21.17 7.88 3.47
N ASN A 20 -22.48 8.01 3.61
CA ASN A 20 -23.34 6.97 4.18
C ASN A 20 -23.68 5.91 3.12
N SER A 21 -23.05 4.75 3.20
CA SER A 21 -23.27 3.60 2.29
C SER A 21 -22.87 2.31 2.99
N GLU A 22 -23.52 1.20 2.68
CA GLU A 22 -23.15 -0.14 3.10
C GLU A 22 -22.05 -0.76 2.20
N SER A 23 -21.70 -0.09 1.11
CA SER A 23 -20.58 -0.47 0.25
C SER A 23 -19.50 0.60 0.28
N ALA A 24 -18.21 0.17 0.26
CA ALA A 24 -17.08 1.09 0.39
C ALA A 24 -15.86 0.65 -0.41
N ILE A 25 -14.93 1.59 -0.63
CA ILE A 25 -13.54 1.31 -0.97
C ILE A 25 -12.72 1.30 0.32
N VAL A 26 -11.82 0.32 0.48
CA VAL A 26 -10.82 0.27 1.56
C VAL A 26 -9.43 0.43 0.95
N PHE A 27 -8.71 1.46 1.41
CA PHE A 27 -7.38 1.79 0.91
C PHE A 27 -6.26 1.25 1.80
N HIS A 28 -5.21 0.69 1.18
CA HIS A 28 -4.00 0.19 1.80
C HIS A 28 -2.80 1.00 1.33
N HIS A 29 -2.19 1.78 2.22
CA HIS A 29 -1.04 2.62 1.90
C HIS A 29 0.22 1.82 1.57
N GLY A 30 1.20 2.46 0.90
CA GLY A 30 2.52 1.93 0.61
C GLY A 30 3.39 1.68 1.86
N THR A 31 4.64 1.36 1.65
CA THR A 31 5.63 1.13 2.71
C THR A 31 6.86 2.01 2.45
N PRO A 32 7.22 2.91 3.42
CA PRO A 32 6.39 3.34 4.54
C PRO A 32 5.21 4.19 4.09
N GLY A 33 4.14 4.24 4.89
CA GLY A 33 2.97 5.02 4.53
C GLY A 33 2.00 5.27 5.69
N HIS A 34 0.97 6.07 5.43
CA HIS A 34 0.00 6.53 6.41
C HIS A 34 -1.37 6.69 5.75
N ALA A 35 -2.45 6.66 6.53
CA ALA A 35 -3.79 6.88 6.01
C ALA A 35 -3.95 8.20 5.26
N SER A 36 -3.17 9.23 5.61
CA SER A 36 -3.21 10.54 4.94
C SER A 36 -2.70 10.53 3.49
N SER A 37 -1.95 9.52 3.07
CA SER A 37 -1.55 9.39 1.66
C SER A 37 -2.74 9.20 0.71
N TRP A 38 -3.90 8.86 1.27
CA TRP A 38 -5.14 8.68 0.54
C TRP A 38 -6.11 9.87 0.62
N SER A 39 -5.68 11.03 1.17
CA SER A 39 -6.58 12.17 1.39
C SER A 39 -7.30 12.61 0.12
N ASP A 40 -6.56 12.83 -0.97
CA ASP A 40 -7.13 13.24 -2.27
C ASP A 40 -8.05 12.15 -2.87
N TRP A 41 -7.71 10.88 -2.65
CA TRP A 41 -8.54 9.76 -3.08
C TRP A 41 -9.85 9.67 -2.29
N LEU A 42 -9.80 9.97 -0.99
CA LEU A 42 -11.00 10.06 -0.14
C LEU A 42 -11.91 11.21 -0.60
N GLU A 43 -11.34 12.35 -0.96
CA GLU A 43 -12.07 13.51 -1.50
C GLU A 43 -12.68 13.23 -2.88
N SER A 44 -11.90 12.63 -3.80
CA SER A 44 -12.37 12.23 -5.13
C SER A 44 -13.49 11.19 -5.01
N ALA A 45 -13.33 10.17 -4.13
CA ALA A 45 -14.38 9.19 -3.87
C ALA A 45 -15.66 9.85 -3.30
N ALA A 46 -15.51 10.79 -2.34
CA ALA A 46 -16.65 11.52 -1.79
C ALA A 46 -17.38 12.33 -2.87
N SER A 47 -16.65 13.01 -3.74
CA SER A 47 -17.18 13.77 -4.88
C SER A 47 -17.96 12.88 -5.85
N ALA A 48 -17.55 11.63 -5.99
CA ALA A 48 -18.24 10.60 -6.78
C ALA A 48 -19.39 9.89 -6.02
N GLY A 49 -19.65 10.28 -4.76
CA GLY A 49 -20.67 9.64 -3.92
C GLY A 49 -20.32 8.24 -3.43
N ILE A 50 -19.03 7.89 -3.44
CA ILE A 50 -18.50 6.58 -3.04
C ILE A 50 -17.97 6.69 -1.61
N ARG A 51 -18.44 5.82 -0.71
CA ARG A 51 -17.84 5.69 0.61
C ARG A 51 -16.43 5.12 0.49
N ALA A 52 -15.47 5.71 1.21
CA ALA A 52 -14.10 5.25 1.20
C ALA A 52 -13.47 5.39 2.58
N ILE A 53 -12.65 4.40 2.93
CA ILE A 53 -11.94 4.31 4.20
C ILE A 53 -10.47 4.06 3.91
N ALA A 54 -9.61 4.84 4.55
CA ALA A 54 -8.17 4.58 4.66
C ALA A 54 -7.82 4.36 6.13
N TYR A 55 -6.75 3.64 6.38
CA TYR A 55 -6.23 3.40 7.73
C TYR A 55 -4.71 3.32 7.70
N SER A 56 -4.09 3.64 8.84
CA SER A 56 -2.66 3.38 9.02
C SER A 56 -2.49 1.96 9.51
N ARG A 57 -1.74 1.12 8.76
CA ARG A 57 -1.46 -0.27 9.19
C ARG A 57 -0.80 -0.29 10.57
N ALA A 58 -0.91 -1.45 11.25
CA ALA A 58 -0.31 -1.67 12.55
C ALA A 58 1.18 -1.25 12.57
N GLY A 59 1.54 -0.42 13.55
CA GLY A 59 2.89 0.12 13.75
C GLY A 59 3.18 1.44 13.03
N TYR A 60 2.27 1.94 12.19
CA TYR A 60 2.41 3.25 11.54
C TYR A 60 1.62 4.34 12.24
N GLY A 61 2.17 5.56 12.25
CA GLY A 61 1.54 6.71 12.89
C GLY A 61 1.28 6.46 14.36
N THR A 62 0.02 6.57 14.78
CA THR A 62 -0.41 6.21 16.14
C THR A 62 -1.18 4.88 16.20
N SER A 63 -1.14 4.07 15.14
CA SER A 63 -1.66 2.70 15.16
C SER A 63 -0.75 1.79 15.96
N ASP A 64 -1.32 0.99 16.87
CA ASP A 64 -0.55 0.04 17.66
C ASP A 64 0.13 -1.02 16.81
N ARG A 65 1.34 -1.40 17.18
CA ARG A 65 2.12 -2.46 16.51
C ARG A 65 1.44 -3.82 16.66
N ASN A 66 1.59 -4.67 15.64
CA ASN A 66 1.22 -6.09 15.64
C ASN A 66 2.43 -6.93 15.21
N PRO A 67 3.42 -7.15 16.08
CA PRO A 67 4.66 -7.81 15.72
C PRO A 67 4.45 -9.25 15.29
N GLY A 68 5.21 -9.71 14.29
CA GLY A 68 5.14 -11.08 13.78
C GLY A 68 3.90 -11.37 12.91
N ARG A 69 3.13 -10.34 12.52
CA ARG A 69 2.02 -10.48 11.57
C ARG A 69 2.48 -11.06 10.24
N SER A 70 1.55 -11.60 9.48
CA SER A 70 1.66 -11.89 8.05
C SER A 70 0.71 -10.99 7.27
N VAL A 71 0.85 -10.95 5.94
CA VAL A 71 -0.02 -10.12 5.09
C VAL A 71 -1.50 -10.44 5.31
N ILE A 72 -1.87 -11.71 5.41
CA ILE A 72 -3.28 -12.14 5.58
C ILE A 72 -3.92 -11.63 6.88
N ASN A 73 -3.12 -11.28 7.90
CA ASN A 73 -3.65 -10.82 9.18
C ASN A 73 -4.41 -9.49 9.08
N VAL A 74 -4.19 -8.71 8.01
CA VAL A 74 -4.95 -7.50 7.75
C VAL A 74 -6.46 -7.73 7.72
N ASN A 75 -6.89 -8.93 7.29
CA ASN A 75 -8.31 -9.28 7.22
C ASN A 75 -9.01 -9.22 8.58
N SER A 76 -8.30 -9.62 9.65
CA SER A 76 -8.84 -9.56 11.01
C SER A 76 -9.11 -8.12 11.47
N ASP A 77 -8.22 -7.19 11.13
CA ASP A 77 -8.34 -5.80 11.50
C ASP A 77 -9.44 -5.12 10.65
N ILE A 78 -9.41 -5.32 9.33
CA ILE A 78 -10.39 -4.74 8.40
C ILE A 78 -11.80 -5.27 8.66
N ALA A 79 -11.98 -6.56 8.94
CA ALA A 79 -13.29 -7.13 9.25
C ALA A 79 -13.96 -6.41 10.43
N GLN A 80 -13.21 -6.06 11.47
CA GLN A 80 -13.75 -5.33 12.62
C GLN A 80 -14.12 -3.88 12.28
N VAL A 81 -13.34 -3.22 11.42
CA VAL A 81 -13.67 -1.87 10.93
C VAL A 81 -14.96 -1.91 10.10
N LEU A 82 -15.09 -2.89 9.19
CA LEU A 82 -16.28 -3.07 8.36
C LEU A 82 -17.53 -3.34 9.22
N ASP A 83 -17.41 -4.19 10.26
CA ASP A 83 -18.50 -4.49 11.21
C ASP A 83 -18.98 -3.20 11.90
N ALA A 84 -18.05 -2.44 12.47
CA ALA A 84 -18.36 -1.22 13.20
C ALA A 84 -18.95 -0.11 12.31
N LYS A 85 -18.62 -0.14 11.03
CA LYS A 85 -19.09 0.83 10.03
C LYS A 85 -20.34 0.36 9.26
N ASN A 86 -20.87 -0.84 9.56
CA ASN A 86 -21.98 -1.48 8.86
C ASN A 86 -21.74 -1.60 7.35
N ILE A 87 -20.51 -1.99 6.96
CA ILE A 87 -20.15 -2.22 5.56
C ILE A 87 -20.33 -3.69 5.24
N THR A 88 -21.19 -3.97 4.26
CA THR A 88 -21.55 -5.33 3.83
C THR A 88 -20.89 -5.74 2.52
N LYS A 89 -20.29 -4.77 1.79
CA LYS A 89 -19.62 -4.99 0.50
C LYS A 89 -18.45 -4.00 0.36
N PHE A 90 -17.29 -4.46 -0.10
CA PHE A 90 -16.17 -3.54 -0.36
C PHE A 90 -15.24 -4.00 -1.47
N VAL A 91 -14.55 -3.03 -2.07
CA VAL A 91 -13.37 -3.21 -2.93
C VAL A 91 -12.15 -2.75 -2.16
N SER A 92 -11.05 -3.50 -2.25
CA SER A 92 -9.76 -3.06 -1.70
C SER A 92 -8.88 -2.44 -2.79
N ILE A 93 -8.25 -1.32 -2.48
CA ILE A 93 -7.23 -0.69 -3.33
C ILE A 93 -5.94 -0.59 -2.53
N GLY A 94 -4.83 -1.08 -3.08
CA GLY A 94 -3.51 -1.02 -2.44
C GLY A 94 -2.46 -0.44 -3.35
N TRP A 95 -1.58 0.40 -2.81
CA TRP A 95 -0.46 0.98 -3.52
C TRP A 95 0.86 0.44 -2.97
N SER A 96 1.80 0.05 -3.87
CA SER A 96 3.14 -0.40 -3.45
C SER A 96 3.07 -1.57 -2.46
N GLY A 97 3.69 -1.45 -1.28
CA GLY A 97 3.53 -2.40 -0.16
C GLY A 97 2.09 -2.62 0.31
N GLY A 98 1.13 -1.77 -0.08
CA GLY A 98 -0.30 -2.00 0.12
C GLY A 98 -0.89 -3.05 -0.84
N GLY A 99 -0.22 -3.36 -1.94
CA GLY A 99 -0.64 -4.33 -2.93
C GLY A 99 -0.91 -5.73 -2.36
N PRO A 100 0.04 -6.37 -1.69
CA PRO A 100 -0.19 -7.65 -1.02
C PRO A 100 -1.36 -7.62 -0.03
N HIS A 101 -1.53 -6.51 0.71
CA HIS A 101 -2.60 -6.35 1.68
C HIS A 101 -3.98 -6.23 1.02
N CYS A 102 -4.09 -5.52 -0.11
CA CYS A 102 -5.36 -5.48 -0.84
C CYS A 102 -5.71 -6.84 -1.48
N LEU A 103 -4.71 -7.60 -1.94
CA LEU A 103 -4.90 -8.97 -2.43
C LEU A 103 -5.37 -9.91 -1.30
N ALA A 104 -4.79 -9.80 -0.09
CA ALA A 104 -5.24 -10.54 1.08
C ALA A 104 -6.71 -10.31 1.40
N ASN A 105 -7.23 -9.10 1.18
CA ASN A 105 -8.62 -8.78 1.41
C ASN A 105 -9.59 -9.55 0.50
N THR A 106 -9.13 -10.14 -0.61
CA THR A 106 -9.99 -10.98 -1.46
C THR A 106 -10.50 -12.23 -0.73
N PHE A 107 -9.87 -12.61 0.37
CA PHE A 107 -10.30 -13.71 1.26
C PHE A 107 -11.28 -13.26 2.36
N GLU A 108 -11.54 -11.97 2.52
CA GLU A 108 -12.62 -11.47 3.38
C GLU A 108 -13.95 -11.62 2.63
N PRO A 109 -14.99 -12.25 3.23
CA PRO A 109 -16.22 -12.63 2.52
C PRO A 109 -16.96 -11.46 1.85
N ARG A 110 -16.90 -10.25 2.41
CA ARG A 110 -17.54 -9.03 1.88
C ARG A 110 -16.78 -8.37 0.74
N ASN A 111 -15.52 -8.79 0.50
CA ASN A 111 -14.74 -8.26 -0.62
C ASN A 111 -15.31 -8.72 -1.96
N VAL A 112 -15.39 -7.80 -2.93
CA VAL A 112 -15.88 -8.08 -4.27
C VAL A 112 -14.81 -7.90 -5.35
N GLY A 113 -13.61 -7.48 -4.99
CA GLY A 113 -12.46 -7.36 -5.88
C GLY A 113 -11.34 -6.52 -5.28
N ALA A 114 -10.18 -6.59 -5.89
CA ALA A 114 -8.99 -5.84 -5.48
C ALA A 114 -8.38 -5.08 -6.65
N ILE A 115 -7.79 -3.92 -6.37
CA ILE A 115 -7.00 -3.14 -7.33
C ILE A 115 -5.63 -2.89 -6.69
N SER A 116 -4.57 -3.38 -7.32
CA SER A 116 -3.19 -3.20 -6.88
C SER A 116 -2.46 -2.23 -7.80
N LEU A 117 -1.97 -1.13 -7.25
CA LEU A 117 -1.26 -0.08 -7.95
C LEU A 117 0.23 -0.22 -7.65
N ALA A 118 1.05 -0.52 -8.65
CA ALA A 118 2.50 -0.71 -8.50
C ALA A 118 2.84 -1.64 -7.30
N GLY A 119 2.08 -2.73 -7.14
CA GLY A 119 2.18 -3.61 -5.97
C GLY A 119 3.31 -4.62 -6.08
N VAL A 120 3.98 -4.89 -4.95
CA VAL A 120 5.07 -5.88 -4.90
C VAL A 120 4.56 -7.31 -5.13
N GLY A 121 5.37 -8.13 -5.79
CA GLY A 121 5.19 -9.58 -5.91
C GLY A 121 5.75 -10.32 -4.68
N ALA A 122 5.66 -11.66 -4.68
CA ALA A 122 6.16 -12.46 -3.56
C ALA A 122 7.69 -12.62 -3.63
N PHE A 123 8.32 -12.57 -2.46
CA PHE A 123 9.76 -12.83 -2.32
C PHE A 123 10.05 -14.33 -2.27
N GLY A 124 11.22 -14.73 -2.81
CA GLY A 124 11.76 -16.09 -2.68
C GLY A 124 11.03 -17.14 -3.51
N VAL A 125 10.40 -16.72 -4.61
CA VAL A 125 9.81 -17.61 -5.62
C VAL A 125 10.80 -17.81 -6.78
N ASP A 126 10.68 -18.93 -7.50
CA ASP A 126 11.67 -19.31 -8.52
C ASP A 126 11.63 -18.46 -9.80
N ASP A 127 10.48 -17.82 -10.08
CA ASP A 127 10.21 -17.13 -11.34
C ASP A 127 9.98 -15.61 -11.19
N LEU A 128 10.44 -15.03 -10.08
CA LEU A 128 10.56 -13.60 -9.87
C LEU A 128 11.86 -13.30 -9.12
N ASP A 129 12.80 -12.63 -9.77
CA ASP A 129 13.88 -11.98 -9.03
C ASP A 129 13.33 -10.68 -8.41
N PHE A 130 13.05 -10.74 -7.11
CA PHE A 130 12.33 -9.70 -6.39
C PHE A 130 13.05 -8.34 -6.41
N LEU A 131 14.38 -8.34 -6.40
CA LEU A 131 15.18 -7.11 -6.34
C LEU A 131 15.64 -6.63 -7.73
N GLU A 132 15.49 -7.42 -8.77
CA GLU A 132 15.95 -7.04 -10.11
C GLU A 132 15.23 -5.78 -10.62
N GLY A 133 16.01 -4.75 -10.93
CA GLY A 133 15.51 -3.46 -11.43
C GLY A 133 15.07 -2.48 -10.36
N MET A 134 15.07 -2.87 -9.08
CA MET A 134 14.86 -1.92 -7.98
C MET A 134 16.07 -1.00 -7.81
N GLY A 135 15.85 0.20 -7.27
CA GLY A 135 16.93 1.11 -6.90
C GLY A 135 17.82 0.54 -5.78
N PRO A 136 19.06 1.04 -5.66
CA PRO A 136 20.05 0.48 -4.72
C PRO A 136 19.60 0.56 -3.26
N GLU A 137 18.79 1.56 -2.90
CA GLU A 137 18.25 1.75 -1.56
C GLU A 137 17.43 0.53 -1.11
N ASN A 138 16.61 -0.03 -2.00
CA ASN A 138 15.80 -1.23 -1.72
C ASN A 138 16.67 -2.47 -1.53
N HIS A 139 17.80 -2.60 -2.25
CA HIS A 139 18.71 -3.72 -2.06
C HIS A 139 19.31 -3.75 -0.63
N ASP A 140 19.68 -2.59 -0.10
CA ASP A 140 20.23 -2.47 1.25
C ASP A 140 19.15 -2.75 2.32
N GLU A 141 17.96 -2.19 2.16
CA GLU A 141 16.81 -2.35 3.05
C GLU A 141 16.35 -3.81 3.14
N PHE A 142 16.01 -4.43 2.01
CA PHE A 142 15.60 -5.84 1.98
C PHE A 142 16.74 -6.78 2.37
N GLY A 143 18.00 -6.41 2.05
CA GLY A 143 19.19 -7.12 2.52
C GLY A 143 19.33 -7.14 4.04
N ALA A 144 18.86 -6.09 4.74
CA ALA A 144 18.78 -6.05 6.19
C ALA A 144 17.57 -6.86 6.72
N ALA A 145 16.39 -6.73 6.09
CA ALA A 145 15.19 -7.48 6.46
C ALA A 145 15.39 -9.00 6.42
N LEU A 146 16.10 -9.50 5.40
CA LEU A 146 16.43 -10.92 5.27
C LEU A 146 17.29 -11.47 6.42
N LYS A 147 18.05 -10.61 7.11
CA LYS A 147 18.85 -10.98 8.28
C LYS A 147 18.06 -10.96 9.58
N GLY A 148 16.80 -10.49 9.54
CA GLY A 148 15.86 -10.51 10.65
C GLY A 148 15.68 -9.18 11.36
N GLU A 149 14.71 -9.16 12.30
CA GLU A 149 14.20 -7.93 12.94
C GLU A 149 15.30 -7.05 13.54
N ALA A 150 16.24 -7.63 14.28
CA ALA A 150 17.29 -6.84 14.92
C ALA A 150 18.22 -6.11 13.92
N VAL A 151 18.43 -6.69 12.73
CA VAL A 151 19.28 -6.08 11.70
C VAL A 151 18.54 -4.99 10.94
N ILE A 152 17.28 -5.22 10.58
CA ILE A 152 16.48 -4.17 9.92
C ILE A 152 16.18 -3.01 10.90
N ASP A 153 15.94 -3.26 12.18
CA ASP A 153 15.77 -2.21 13.20
C ASP A 153 17.04 -1.33 13.31
N GLN A 154 18.21 -1.96 13.38
CA GLN A 154 19.48 -1.22 13.36
C GLN A 154 19.61 -0.39 12.08
N TRP A 155 19.35 -0.99 10.92
CA TRP A 155 19.44 -0.32 9.62
C TRP A 155 18.51 0.90 9.55
N MET A 156 17.25 0.76 10.01
CA MET A 156 16.27 1.86 10.06
C MET A 156 16.75 3.02 10.94
N ASN A 157 17.32 2.73 12.11
CA ASN A 157 17.84 3.75 13.01
C ASN A 157 19.07 4.48 12.43
N GLU A 158 19.86 3.81 11.62
CA GLU A 158 21.05 4.39 10.98
C GLU A 158 20.72 5.18 9.70
N ASN A 159 19.72 4.75 8.91
CA ASN A 159 19.49 5.25 7.55
C ASN A 159 18.16 6.02 7.39
N ALA A 160 17.08 5.60 8.04
CA ALA A 160 15.75 6.16 7.82
C ALA A 160 15.42 7.41 8.66
N GLY A 161 16.31 7.81 9.57
CA GLY A 161 16.13 8.97 10.45
C GLY A 161 15.71 10.27 9.74
N PRO A 162 16.35 10.65 8.62
CA PRO A 162 16.00 11.85 7.86
C PRO A 162 14.54 11.87 7.35
N MET A 163 13.94 10.71 7.07
CA MET A 163 12.55 10.61 6.62
C MET A 163 11.52 11.11 7.64
N LYS A 164 11.85 11.12 8.94
CA LYS A 164 10.98 11.68 10.00
C LYS A 164 10.81 13.20 9.91
N SER A 165 11.67 13.88 9.18
CA SER A 165 11.63 15.35 9.01
C SER A 165 11.68 15.80 7.56
N VAL A 166 11.54 14.87 6.60
CA VAL A 166 11.59 15.16 5.17
C VAL A 166 10.56 16.23 4.78
N THR A 167 10.97 17.17 3.92
CA THR A 167 10.08 18.21 3.37
C THR A 167 9.73 17.90 1.92
N GLY A 168 8.75 18.60 1.34
CA GLY A 168 8.42 18.44 -0.07
C GLY A 168 9.60 18.77 -0.99
N SER A 169 10.44 19.75 -0.64
CA SER A 169 11.63 20.07 -1.39
C SER A 169 12.70 18.97 -1.36
N ASP A 170 12.72 18.16 -0.30
CA ASP A 170 13.74 17.13 -0.11
C ASP A 170 13.28 15.75 -0.62
N ILE A 171 11.97 15.57 -0.86
CA ILE A 171 11.40 14.24 -1.13
C ILE A 171 11.96 13.62 -2.41
N ILE A 172 12.20 14.42 -3.45
CA ILE A 172 12.76 13.96 -4.74
C ILE A 172 14.19 13.47 -4.55
N GLU A 173 15.01 14.22 -3.80
CA GLU A 173 16.37 13.84 -3.46
C GLU A 173 16.38 12.60 -2.53
N ALA A 174 15.46 12.55 -1.58
CA ALA A 174 15.33 11.45 -0.62
C ALA A 174 14.95 10.10 -1.29
N PHE A 175 14.19 10.15 -2.40
CA PHE A 175 13.89 8.95 -3.18
C PHE A 175 15.04 8.51 -4.10
N GLY A 176 15.97 9.40 -4.42
CA GLY A 176 17.20 9.05 -5.15
C GLY A 176 16.95 8.27 -6.45
N GLY A 177 17.48 7.07 -6.52
CA GLY A 177 17.37 6.16 -7.66
C GLY A 177 16.05 5.39 -7.76
N LEU A 178 15.14 5.56 -6.80
CA LEU A 178 13.85 4.84 -6.76
C LEU A 178 12.79 5.41 -7.69
N ILE A 179 12.95 6.66 -8.18
CA ILE A 179 11.96 7.36 -9.01
C ILE A 179 12.50 7.75 -10.38
N GLY A 180 11.69 7.52 -11.41
CA GLY A 180 11.94 7.95 -12.78
C GLY A 180 11.45 9.37 -13.09
N ASP A 181 11.49 9.74 -14.36
CA ASP A 181 11.12 11.09 -14.81
C ASP A 181 9.62 11.37 -14.63
N ALA A 182 8.76 10.35 -14.79
CA ALA A 182 7.32 10.50 -14.62
C ALA A 182 6.95 10.85 -13.19
N ASP A 183 7.59 10.19 -12.21
CA ASP A 183 7.38 10.45 -10.79
C ASP A 183 7.92 11.82 -10.36
N LYS A 184 9.13 12.17 -10.82
CA LYS A 184 9.70 13.52 -10.58
C LYS A 184 8.75 14.60 -11.05
N ALA A 185 8.17 14.46 -12.26
CA ALA A 185 7.26 15.45 -12.83
C ALA A 185 5.99 15.64 -11.98
N VAL A 186 5.39 14.57 -11.41
CA VAL A 186 4.20 14.71 -10.55
C VAL A 186 4.57 15.28 -9.18
N LEU A 187 5.72 14.93 -8.64
CA LEU A 187 6.20 15.50 -7.37
C LEU A 187 6.46 17.00 -7.50
N GLU A 188 7.15 17.42 -8.55
CA GLU A 188 7.36 18.85 -8.87
C GLU A 188 6.04 19.58 -9.16
N GLY A 189 5.01 18.86 -9.64
CA GLY A 189 3.67 19.35 -9.91
C GLY A 189 2.80 19.61 -8.67
N GLY A 190 3.27 19.28 -7.46
CA GLY A 190 2.60 19.59 -6.19
C GLY A 190 2.38 18.41 -5.22
N GLU A 191 2.64 17.17 -5.65
CA GLU A 191 2.43 15.99 -4.78
C GLU A 191 3.51 15.84 -3.68
N ALA A 192 4.65 16.50 -3.82
CA ALA A 192 5.80 16.35 -2.92
C ALA A 192 5.49 16.72 -1.46
N ASP A 193 4.77 17.81 -1.21
CA ASP A 193 4.44 18.24 0.15
C ASP A 193 3.49 17.28 0.85
N ALA A 194 2.47 16.78 0.13
CA ALA A 194 1.52 15.81 0.66
C ALA A 194 2.21 14.47 0.98
N MET A 195 3.10 14.01 0.08
CA MET A 195 3.88 12.80 0.28
C MET A 195 4.83 12.92 1.47
N ALA A 196 5.58 14.01 1.57
CA ALA A 196 6.46 14.28 2.69
C ALA A 196 5.68 14.35 4.03
N ALA A 197 4.51 14.99 4.04
CA ALA A 197 3.65 15.05 5.22
C ALA A 197 3.13 13.65 5.64
N SER A 198 2.76 12.82 4.67
CA SER A 198 2.35 11.43 4.92
C SER A 198 3.50 10.60 5.49
N MET A 199 4.71 10.74 4.93
CA MET A 199 5.92 10.07 5.42
C MET A 199 6.23 10.44 6.87
N ARG A 200 6.24 11.76 7.20
CA ARG A 200 6.43 12.22 8.57
C ARG A 200 5.37 11.68 9.53
N SER A 201 4.10 11.61 9.09
CA SER A 201 3.01 11.06 9.89
C SER A 201 3.19 9.56 10.12
N ALA A 202 3.59 8.82 9.09
CA ALA A 202 3.85 7.39 9.18
C ALA A 202 4.92 7.05 10.23
N LEU A 203 5.99 7.84 10.28
CA LEU A 203 7.19 7.62 11.10
C LEU A 203 7.22 8.44 12.38
N ALA A 204 6.11 9.11 12.75
CA ALA A 204 6.07 10.06 13.88
C ALA A 204 6.41 9.40 15.23
N VAL A 205 6.05 8.15 15.43
CA VAL A 205 6.24 7.41 16.69
C VAL A 205 7.49 6.52 16.60
N SER A 206 7.54 5.62 15.63
CA SER A 206 8.61 4.62 15.50
C SER A 206 8.80 4.23 14.03
N PHE A 207 9.72 3.30 13.78
CA PHE A 207 9.87 2.60 12.51
C PHE A 207 9.14 1.23 12.49
N ASP A 208 8.44 0.87 13.57
CA ASP A 208 7.87 -0.47 13.76
C ASP A 208 6.99 -0.95 12.60
N GLY A 209 6.17 -0.06 12.04
CA GLY A 209 5.31 -0.39 10.90
C GLY A 209 6.10 -0.74 9.64
N TRP A 210 7.18 0.02 9.38
CA TRP A 210 8.07 -0.20 8.24
C TRP A 210 8.86 -1.51 8.42
N ILE A 211 9.47 -1.71 9.59
CA ILE A 211 10.17 -2.96 9.95
C ILE A 211 9.26 -4.17 9.77
N ASP A 212 8.04 -4.10 10.30
CA ASP A 212 7.08 -5.22 10.21
C ASP A 212 6.64 -5.48 8.76
N ASP A 213 6.46 -4.44 7.92
CA ASP A 213 6.14 -4.59 6.50
C ASP A 213 7.29 -5.28 5.74
N ASP A 214 8.54 -4.84 5.91
CA ASP A 214 9.69 -5.46 5.26
C ASP A 214 9.84 -6.93 5.65
N LEU A 215 9.64 -7.22 6.94
CA LEU A 215 9.69 -8.59 7.44
C LEU A 215 8.56 -9.48 6.90
N VAL A 216 7.37 -8.92 6.58
CA VAL A 216 6.29 -9.73 5.98
C VAL A 216 6.48 -9.90 4.49
N PHE A 217 7.10 -8.94 3.78
CA PHE A 217 7.35 -9.07 2.34
C PHE A 217 8.37 -10.15 2.02
N VAL A 218 9.39 -10.33 2.86
CA VAL A 218 10.41 -11.39 2.69
C VAL A 218 9.96 -12.76 3.21
N LYS A 219 8.68 -12.95 3.55
CA LYS A 219 8.08 -14.20 4.05
C LYS A 219 6.84 -14.58 3.23
N LYS A 220 6.32 -15.78 3.48
CA LYS A 220 5.02 -16.19 2.94
C LYS A 220 3.89 -15.28 3.46
N TRP A 221 3.01 -14.83 2.57
CA TRP A 221 1.93 -13.88 2.89
C TRP A 221 0.78 -14.50 3.70
N GLY A 222 0.72 -15.84 3.79
CA GLY A 222 -0.32 -16.58 4.53
C GLY A 222 -1.52 -16.95 3.68
N PHE A 223 -1.43 -16.81 2.35
CA PHE A 223 -2.39 -17.26 1.35
C PHE A 223 -1.67 -17.57 0.04
N GLU A 224 -2.34 -18.34 -0.84
CA GLU A 224 -1.82 -18.68 -2.16
C GLU A 224 -2.54 -17.82 -3.21
N LEU A 225 -1.79 -17.19 -4.13
CA LEU A 225 -2.32 -16.29 -5.18
C LEU A 225 -3.27 -17.03 -6.13
N GLU A 226 -2.97 -18.27 -6.44
CA GLU A 226 -3.76 -19.14 -7.32
C GLU A 226 -5.16 -19.47 -6.76
N SER A 227 -5.37 -19.25 -5.45
CA SER A 227 -6.66 -19.46 -4.80
C SER A 227 -7.55 -18.21 -4.80
N ILE A 228 -7.07 -17.09 -5.32
CA ILE A 228 -7.87 -15.86 -5.47
C ILE A 228 -8.92 -16.08 -6.55
N THR A 229 -10.20 -15.93 -6.18
CA THR A 229 -11.36 -16.10 -7.07
C THR A 229 -12.10 -14.79 -7.36
N LYS A 230 -11.78 -13.73 -6.64
CA LYS A 230 -12.35 -12.40 -6.84
C LYS A 230 -11.62 -11.67 -7.97
N PRO A 231 -12.28 -10.79 -8.74
CA PRO A 231 -11.62 -9.96 -9.73
C PRO A 231 -10.44 -9.17 -9.14
N VAL A 232 -9.30 -9.20 -9.82
CA VAL A 232 -8.11 -8.43 -9.47
C VAL A 232 -7.69 -7.57 -10.66
N PHE A 233 -7.47 -6.29 -10.42
CA PHE A 233 -6.91 -5.37 -11.41
C PHE A 233 -5.56 -4.88 -10.94
N LEU A 234 -4.56 -5.00 -11.81
CA LEU A 234 -3.21 -4.55 -11.58
C LEU A 234 -2.93 -3.33 -12.44
N TRP A 235 -2.33 -2.29 -11.87
CA TRP A 235 -1.92 -1.08 -12.57
C TRP A 235 -0.42 -0.89 -12.41
N GLN A 236 0.31 -0.74 -13.53
CA GLN A 236 1.77 -0.65 -13.50
C GLN A 236 2.28 0.18 -14.67
N GLY A 237 3.39 0.90 -14.43
CA GLY A 237 4.19 1.57 -15.44
C GLY A 237 5.56 0.92 -15.65
N ASP A 238 6.35 1.40 -16.59
CA ASP A 238 7.71 0.93 -16.86
C ASP A 238 8.82 1.86 -16.36
N ASP A 239 8.45 3.06 -15.87
CA ASP A 239 9.39 4.01 -15.24
C ASP A 239 9.39 3.89 -13.71
N ASP A 240 9.09 2.68 -13.20
CA ASP A 240 9.00 2.35 -11.78
C ASP A 240 10.25 1.59 -11.33
N PHE A 241 11.08 2.23 -10.50
CA PHE A 241 12.30 1.67 -9.92
C PHE A 241 12.15 1.33 -8.43
N MET A 242 10.98 1.62 -7.83
CA MET A 242 10.62 1.11 -6.50
C MET A 242 10.10 -0.32 -6.58
N VAL A 243 9.14 -0.55 -7.50
CA VAL A 243 8.56 -1.87 -7.77
C VAL A 243 8.54 -2.08 -9.29
N PRO A 244 9.59 -2.65 -9.87
CA PRO A 244 9.68 -2.87 -11.31
C PRO A 244 8.51 -3.68 -11.86
N HIS A 245 8.13 -3.41 -13.10
CA HIS A 245 6.98 -4.03 -13.76
C HIS A 245 7.02 -5.57 -13.84
N ALA A 246 8.18 -6.19 -13.63
CA ALA A 246 8.30 -7.64 -13.50
C ALA A 246 7.40 -8.21 -12.40
N HIS A 247 7.19 -7.46 -11.29
CA HIS A 247 6.30 -7.84 -10.20
C HIS A 247 4.84 -7.95 -10.65
N SER A 248 4.34 -6.98 -11.40
CA SER A 248 2.95 -7.03 -11.88
C SER A 248 2.72 -8.07 -12.97
N TYR A 249 3.69 -8.33 -13.85
CA TYR A 249 3.62 -9.45 -14.79
C TYR A 249 3.62 -10.80 -14.07
N TRP A 250 4.42 -10.92 -13.00
CA TRP A 250 4.42 -12.12 -12.17
C TRP A 250 3.09 -12.29 -11.44
N LEU A 251 2.53 -11.24 -10.85
CA LEU A 251 1.21 -11.26 -10.21
C LEU A 251 0.10 -11.63 -11.19
N GLU A 252 0.10 -11.07 -12.41
CA GLU A 252 -0.89 -11.40 -13.46
C GLU A 252 -0.83 -12.88 -13.84
N LYS A 253 0.38 -13.43 -13.94
CA LYS A 253 0.60 -14.85 -14.25
C LYS A 253 0.08 -15.79 -13.16
N HIS A 254 0.19 -15.41 -11.87
CA HIS A 254 -0.12 -16.25 -10.72
C HIS A 254 -1.51 -16.04 -10.12
N ILE A 255 -2.21 -14.97 -10.48
CA ILE A 255 -3.59 -14.72 -10.04
C ILE A 255 -4.55 -15.02 -11.19
N PRO A 256 -5.35 -16.11 -11.12
CA PRO A 256 -6.19 -16.54 -12.24
C PRO A 256 -7.21 -15.50 -12.71
N THR A 257 -7.56 -14.56 -11.84
CA THR A 257 -8.57 -13.52 -12.09
C THR A 257 -7.94 -12.14 -12.36
N ALA A 258 -6.61 -12.05 -12.45
CA ALA A 258 -5.94 -10.79 -12.66
C ALA A 258 -6.09 -10.25 -14.08
N THR A 259 -6.14 -8.95 -14.19
CA THR A 259 -6.03 -8.20 -15.44
C THR A 259 -5.07 -7.03 -15.22
N LEU A 260 -4.00 -6.99 -16.01
CA LEU A 260 -3.00 -5.92 -15.93
C LEU A 260 -3.35 -4.77 -16.88
N THR A 261 -3.42 -3.56 -16.33
CA THR A 261 -3.43 -2.30 -17.07
C THR A 261 -2.01 -1.73 -17.03
N PHE A 262 -1.29 -1.90 -18.11
CA PHE A 262 0.07 -1.38 -18.25
C PHE A 262 0.06 0.00 -18.90
N LYS A 263 0.76 0.97 -18.30
CA LYS A 263 0.82 2.37 -18.75
C LYS A 263 2.27 2.76 -19.06
N PRO A 264 2.71 2.66 -20.32
CA PRO A 264 4.07 3.03 -20.69
C PRO A 264 4.41 4.51 -20.34
N GLY A 265 5.60 4.73 -19.79
CA GLY A 265 6.09 6.04 -19.37
C GLY A 265 5.55 6.51 -18.02
N GLU A 266 4.86 5.65 -17.26
CA GLU A 266 4.43 5.96 -15.90
C GLU A 266 5.34 5.28 -14.87
N GLY A 267 5.51 5.94 -13.72
CA GLY A 267 6.30 5.45 -12.60
C GLY A 267 5.44 4.98 -11.44
N HIS A 268 6.07 4.81 -10.31
CA HIS A 268 5.48 4.29 -9.07
C HIS A 268 4.38 5.18 -8.49
N ILE A 269 4.59 6.50 -8.55
CA ILE A 269 3.72 7.53 -7.99
C ILE A 269 2.74 8.03 -9.06
N SER A 270 3.27 8.30 -10.26
CA SER A 270 2.53 8.93 -11.36
C SER A 270 1.34 8.09 -11.80
N ILE A 271 1.43 6.75 -11.74
CA ILE A 271 0.33 5.84 -12.06
C ILE A 271 -0.91 6.12 -11.19
N GLY A 272 -0.74 6.33 -9.90
CA GLY A 272 -1.84 6.64 -8.98
C GLY A 272 -2.37 8.07 -9.13
N VAL A 273 -1.48 9.03 -9.36
CA VAL A 273 -1.85 10.45 -9.48
C VAL A 273 -2.64 10.72 -10.76
N LYS A 274 -2.11 10.27 -11.90
CA LYS A 274 -2.70 10.56 -13.22
C LYS A 274 -3.97 9.77 -13.52
N TYR A 275 -4.11 8.55 -12.99
CA TYR A 275 -5.22 7.64 -13.30
C TYR A 275 -6.20 7.45 -12.15
N ARG A 276 -6.16 8.31 -11.13
CA ARG A 276 -7.03 8.26 -9.94
C ARG A 276 -8.51 8.08 -10.29
N GLU A 277 -9.04 8.91 -11.17
CA GLU A 277 -10.45 8.88 -11.55
C GLU A 277 -10.83 7.59 -12.30
N GLU A 278 -9.94 7.09 -13.19
CA GLU A 278 -10.17 5.85 -13.93
C GLU A 278 -10.18 4.65 -12.98
N ILE A 279 -9.27 4.63 -12.00
CA ILE A 279 -9.17 3.58 -10.98
C ILE A 279 -10.39 3.62 -10.04
N LEU A 280 -10.83 4.81 -9.61
CA LEU A 280 -12.04 4.96 -8.79
C LEU A 280 -13.29 4.52 -9.55
N ALA A 281 -13.41 4.83 -10.84
CA ALA A 281 -14.52 4.36 -11.68
C ALA A 281 -14.52 2.84 -11.83
N GLN A 282 -13.34 2.22 -11.94
CA GLN A 282 -13.20 0.76 -11.96
C GLN A 282 -13.66 0.14 -10.64
N ALA A 283 -13.24 0.69 -9.50
CA ALA A 283 -13.69 0.26 -8.17
C ALA A 283 -15.20 0.41 -7.99
N GLN A 284 -15.79 1.54 -8.46
CA GLN A 284 -17.23 1.75 -8.44
C GLN A 284 -17.97 0.70 -9.28
N GLY A 285 -17.41 0.31 -10.41
CA GLY A 285 -17.94 -0.76 -11.26
C GLY A 285 -18.08 -2.09 -10.52
N LEU A 286 -17.12 -2.43 -9.69
CA LEU A 286 -17.13 -3.64 -8.86
C LEU A 286 -18.15 -3.56 -7.70
N LEU A 287 -18.42 -2.35 -7.21
CA LEU A 287 -19.39 -2.13 -6.12
C LEU A 287 -20.85 -2.18 -6.58
N LYS A 288 -21.13 -2.08 -7.86
CA LYS A 288 -22.49 -2.23 -8.43
C LYS A 288 -22.87 -3.69 -8.51
#